data_7fc90acb0e1f122a1d2483dde7212756
#
_entry.id   7fc90acb0e1f122a1d2483dde7212756
#
_cell.length_a   1.000
_cell.length_b   1.000
_cell.length_c   1.000
_cell.angle_alpha   90.00
_cell.angle_beta   90.00
_cell.angle_gamma   90.00
#
_symmetry.space_group_name_H-M   'P 1'
#
loop_
_entity.id
_entity.type
_entity.pdbx_description
1 polymer ?
#
loop_
_entity_poly.entity_id
_entity_poly.type
_entity_poly.pdbx_seq_one_letter_code
_entity_poly.pdbx_strand_id
1 'polypeptide(L)'
;ADGRLVNCVWKTWAWETAIEQVREVSADEYAAVPIRTGHPQNEVRLIDVLLRPEVLVFEPLWTVIPGNKAILPVLWSLFPHHRYLLDTDFVVNDELAKTGYAVKPISGRCGNNIDLIGPQDEVLDKTSGQFVDRKNIYQQLWCLPKVDGKYIQVCTFTVGGNYGGTCLRGDSSLVVKKES
;
A
#
# COMPACT_ATOMS: atom_id res chain seq x y z
N ALA A 1 -31.26 9.99 9.47
CA ALA A 1 -31.13 9.29 8.19
C ALA A 1 -32.53 9.31 7.53
N ASP A 2 -32.59 9.55 6.23
CA ASP A 2 -33.85 9.69 5.46
C ASP A 2 -34.42 8.34 5.00
N GLY A 3 -33.83 7.22 5.42
CA GLY A 3 -34.26 5.85 5.09
C GLY A 3 -33.94 5.39 3.66
N ARG A 4 -33.21 6.17 2.87
CA ARG A 4 -32.81 5.76 1.52
C ARG A 4 -31.72 4.69 1.59
N LEU A 5 -31.84 3.69 0.71
CA LEU A 5 -30.80 2.68 0.52
C LEU A 5 -29.65 3.27 -0.25
N VAL A 6 -28.42 3.10 0.28
CA VAL A 6 -27.18 3.44 -0.41
C VAL A 6 -26.74 2.22 -1.18
N ASN A 7 -26.72 2.31 -2.50
CA ASN A 7 -26.27 1.24 -3.41
C ASN A 7 -24.98 1.58 -4.16
N CYS A 8 -24.40 2.75 -3.88
CA CYS A 8 -23.19 3.23 -4.54
C CYS A 8 -22.31 3.89 -3.48
N VAL A 9 -21.09 3.40 -3.30
CA VAL A 9 -20.15 3.90 -2.31
C VAL A 9 -18.83 4.25 -2.98
N TRP A 10 -18.44 5.52 -2.87
CA TRP A 10 -17.06 5.91 -3.16
C TRP A 10 -16.27 5.94 -1.86
N LYS A 11 -15.36 4.97 -1.70
CA LYS A 11 -14.49 4.92 -0.52
C LYS A 11 -13.15 5.62 -0.80
N THR A 12 -12.68 6.36 0.18
CA THR A 12 -11.41 7.09 0.12
C THR A 12 -10.31 6.50 1.00
N TRP A 13 -10.57 5.37 1.65
CA TRP A 13 -9.65 4.66 2.54
C TRP A 13 -9.33 3.27 1.98
N ALA A 14 -8.21 2.69 2.41
CA ALA A 14 -7.73 1.42 1.88
C ALA A 14 -8.58 0.23 2.35
N TRP A 15 -8.73 -0.78 1.49
CA TRP A 15 -9.42 -2.03 1.82
C TRP A 15 -8.82 -2.76 3.01
N GLU A 16 -7.51 -2.64 3.24
CA GLU A 16 -6.83 -3.23 4.39
C GLU A 16 -7.48 -2.80 5.71
N THR A 17 -7.97 -1.57 5.81
CA THR A 17 -8.68 -1.07 7.01
C THR A 17 -9.96 -1.87 7.28
N ALA A 18 -10.72 -2.23 6.25
CA ALA A 18 -11.92 -3.06 6.41
C ALA A 18 -11.58 -4.53 6.70
N ILE A 19 -10.49 -5.03 6.08
CA ILE A 19 -10.03 -6.40 6.28
C ILE A 19 -9.47 -6.59 7.71
N GLU A 20 -8.83 -5.58 8.27
CA GLU A 20 -8.32 -5.60 9.64
C GLU A 20 -9.43 -5.78 10.67
N GLN A 21 -10.59 -5.16 10.47
CA GLN A 21 -11.77 -5.36 11.32
C GLN A 21 -12.23 -6.83 11.38
N VAL A 22 -11.90 -7.61 10.35
CA VAL A 22 -12.20 -9.06 10.29
C VAL A 22 -11.13 -9.87 11.02
N ARG A 23 -9.87 -9.41 11.02
CA ARG A 23 -8.75 -10.11 11.67
C ARG A 23 -8.73 -9.99 13.19
N GLU A 24 -9.36 -8.94 13.73
CA GLU A 24 -9.49 -8.74 15.17
C GLU A 24 -10.44 -9.76 15.83
N VAL A 25 -11.24 -10.47 15.02
CA VAL A 25 -12.07 -11.58 15.48
C VAL A 25 -11.18 -12.83 15.57
N SER A 26 -11.24 -13.54 16.70
CA SER A 26 -10.46 -14.77 16.90
C SER A 26 -10.76 -15.82 15.82
N ALA A 27 -9.79 -16.69 15.50
CA ALA A 27 -9.95 -17.71 14.48
C ALA A 27 -11.15 -18.64 14.75
N ASP A 28 -11.46 -18.90 16.02
CA ASP A 28 -12.58 -19.73 16.44
C ASP A 28 -13.94 -19.03 16.25
N GLU A 29 -14.00 -17.73 16.50
CA GLU A 29 -15.18 -16.92 16.22
C GLU A 29 -15.38 -16.74 14.71
N TYR A 30 -14.29 -16.68 13.95
CA TYR A 30 -14.34 -16.54 12.49
C TYR A 30 -14.93 -17.77 11.78
N ALA A 31 -14.65 -18.95 12.29
CA ALA A 31 -15.21 -20.22 11.76
C ALA A 31 -16.72 -20.37 12.04
N ALA A 32 -17.23 -19.69 13.08
CA ALA A 32 -18.61 -19.80 13.53
C ALA A 32 -19.56 -18.76 12.94
N VAL A 33 -19.04 -17.64 12.38
CA VAL A 33 -19.87 -16.51 11.91
C VAL A 33 -19.84 -16.43 10.39
N PRO A 34 -20.96 -16.67 9.70
CA PRO A 34 -21.06 -16.38 8.27
C PRO A 34 -20.77 -14.88 8.04
N ILE A 35 -19.98 -14.56 7.00
CA ILE A 35 -19.60 -13.19 6.61
C ILE A 35 -20.80 -12.21 6.53
N ARG A 36 -22.02 -12.73 6.47
CA ARG A 36 -23.27 -11.98 6.32
C ARG A 36 -24.01 -11.65 7.61
N THR A 37 -23.59 -12.13 8.76
CA THR A 37 -24.39 -12.06 10.01
C THR A 37 -23.87 -11.09 11.05
N GLY A 38 -23.03 -10.15 10.70
CA GLY A 38 -22.56 -9.12 11.64
C GLY A 38 -21.66 -9.66 12.78
N HIS A 39 -21.01 -8.76 13.44
CA HIS A 39 -20.20 -9.02 14.62
C HIS A 39 -21.06 -9.58 15.78
N PRO A 40 -20.54 -10.48 16.63
CA PRO A 40 -21.28 -11.02 17.81
C PRO A 40 -21.82 -9.95 18.75
N GLN A 41 -21.32 -8.73 18.69
CA GLN A 41 -21.74 -7.58 19.49
C GLN A 41 -22.73 -6.64 18.81
N ASN A 42 -23.38 -7.06 17.69
CA ASN A 42 -24.29 -6.23 16.89
C ASN A 42 -23.64 -4.99 16.21
N GLU A 43 -22.34 -4.92 16.14
CA GLU A 43 -21.64 -3.87 15.39
C GLU A 43 -21.52 -4.25 13.91
N VAL A 44 -22.07 -3.41 13.05
CA VAL A 44 -21.96 -3.58 11.60
C VAL A 44 -20.57 -3.15 11.15
N ARG A 45 -19.77 -4.09 10.64
CA ARG A 45 -18.45 -3.80 10.06
C ARG A 45 -18.60 -3.21 8.65
N LEU A 46 -17.67 -2.36 8.28
CA LEU A 46 -17.65 -1.78 6.93
C LEU A 46 -17.65 -2.85 5.84
N ILE A 47 -16.89 -3.94 6.03
CA ILE A 47 -16.80 -5.02 5.05
C ILE A 47 -18.15 -5.72 4.84
N ASP A 48 -18.99 -5.85 5.87
CA ASP A 48 -20.32 -6.47 5.78
C ASP A 48 -21.27 -5.64 4.91
N VAL A 49 -21.07 -4.32 4.84
CA VAL A 49 -21.83 -3.42 3.99
C VAL A 49 -21.28 -3.41 2.56
N LEU A 50 -19.96 -3.28 2.43
CA LEU A 50 -19.30 -3.09 1.13
C LEU A 50 -19.28 -4.34 0.26
N LEU A 51 -19.39 -5.55 0.85
CA LEU A 51 -19.45 -6.81 0.10
C LEU A 51 -20.87 -7.27 -0.21
N ARG A 52 -21.88 -6.45 0.06
CA ARG A 52 -23.27 -6.78 -0.35
C ARG A 52 -23.40 -6.73 -1.85
N PRO A 53 -24.11 -7.68 -2.47
CA PRO A 53 -24.32 -7.70 -3.92
C PRO A 53 -24.99 -6.45 -4.48
N GLU A 54 -25.81 -5.79 -3.65
CA GLU A 54 -26.56 -4.59 -4.02
C GLU A 54 -25.72 -3.30 -3.93
N VAL A 55 -24.49 -3.38 -3.40
CA VAL A 55 -23.63 -2.20 -3.18
C VAL A 55 -22.51 -2.19 -4.21
N LEU A 56 -22.54 -1.20 -5.09
CA LEU A 56 -21.45 -0.91 -6.01
C LEU A 56 -20.39 -0.06 -5.29
N VAL A 57 -19.18 -0.58 -5.14
CA VAL A 57 -18.08 0.11 -4.49
C VAL A 57 -17.07 0.61 -5.52
N PHE A 58 -16.83 1.90 -5.55
CA PHE A 58 -15.70 2.54 -6.22
C PHE A 58 -14.52 2.62 -5.23
N GLU A 59 -13.60 2.17 -5.61
CA GLU A 59 -12.61 1.16 -5.89
C GLU A 59 -13.04 -0.24 -5.40
N PRO A 60 -13.26 -1.21 -6.27
CA PRO A 60 -13.69 -2.55 -5.88
C PRO A 60 -12.59 -3.33 -5.15
N LEU A 61 -12.98 -4.41 -4.45
CA LEU A 61 -12.08 -5.20 -3.58
C LEU A 61 -10.82 -5.71 -4.31
N TRP A 62 -10.88 -6.04 -5.59
CA TRP A 62 -9.72 -6.53 -6.33
C TRP A 62 -8.55 -5.54 -6.35
N THR A 63 -8.80 -4.24 -6.13
CA THR A 63 -7.75 -3.21 -6.05
C THR A 63 -6.80 -3.39 -4.87
N VAL A 64 -7.13 -4.25 -3.92
CA VAL A 64 -6.21 -4.73 -2.87
C VAL A 64 -4.95 -5.35 -3.47
N ILE A 65 -5.06 -6.03 -4.61
CA ILE A 65 -3.92 -6.70 -5.26
C ILE A 65 -2.87 -5.67 -5.74
N PRO A 66 -3.20 -4.74 -6.64
CA PRO A 66 -2.23 -3.72 -7.06
C PRO A 66 -1.91 -2.69 -5.96
N GLY A 67 -2.75 -2.55 -4.95
CA GLY A 67 -2.51 -1.68 -3.79
C GLY A 67 -1.47 -2.24 -2.81
N ASN A 68 -1.20 -3.54 -2.85
CA ASN A 68 -0.23 -4.20 -1.98
C ASN A 68 1.14 -4.28 -2.67
N LYS A 69 2.20 -3.82 -1.97
CA LYS A 69 3.56 -3.80 -2.52
C LYS A 69 4.14 -5.20 -2.80
N ALA A 70 3.55 -6.27 -2.24
CA ALA A 70 3.94 -7.64 -2.55
C ALA A 70 3.77 -8.00 -4.04
N ILE A 71 3.02 -7.19 -4.81
CA ILE A 71 2.96 -7.34 -6.27
C ILE A 71 4.29 -7.00 -6.96
N LEU A 72 5.13 -6.15 -6.35
CA LEU A 72 6.37 -5.67 -6.99
C LEU A 72 7.40 -6.79 -7.20
N PRO A 73 7.72 -7.66 -6.20
CA PRO A 73 8.55 -8.84 -6.45
C PRO A 73 7.99 -9.77 -7.51
N VAL A 74 6.66 -9.94 -7.56
CA VAL A 74 6.00 -10.77 -8.59
C VAL A 74 6.18 -10.14 -9.98
N LEU A 75 5.98 -8.84 -10.11
CA LEU A 75 6.19 -8.15 -11.38
C LEU A 75 7.66 -8.21 -11.82
N TRP A 76 8.61 -8.05 -10.89
CA TRP A 76 10.03 -8.17 -11.20
C TRP A 76 10.40 -9.57 -11.66
N SER A 77 9.87 -10.63 -11.03
CA SER A 77 10.12 -12.01 -11.46
C SER A 77 9.52 -12.33 -12.82
N LEU A 78 8.38 -11.74 -13.17
CA LEU A 78 7.74 -11.93 -14.49
C LEU A 78 8.38 -11.09 -15.60
N PHE A 79 8.89 -9.91 -15.26
CA PHE A 79 9.44 -8.94 -16.18
C PHE A 79 10.78 -8.39 -15.66
N PRO A 80 11.82 -9.23 -15.52
CA PRO A 80 13.11 -8.81 -15.01
C PRO A 80 13.72 -7.75 -15.94
N HIS A 81 14.40 -6.78 -15.36
CA HIS A 81 15.03 -5.66 -16.06
C HIS A 81 14.08 -4.77 -16.89
N HIS A 82 12.77 -4.83 -16.62
CA HIS A 82 11.84 -3.93 -17.26
C HIS A 82 12.13 -2.47 -16.88
N ARG A 83 12.21 -1.57 -17.87
CA ARG A 83 12.66 -0.18 -17.72
C ARG A 83 11.90 0.66 -16.67
N TYR A 84 10.71 0.24 -16.26
CA TYR A 84 9.87 0.92 -15.27
C TYR A 84 9.75 0.16 -13.97
N LEU A 85 10.49 -0.92 -13.79
CA LEU A 85 10.54 -1.68 -12.54
C LEU A 85 11.93 -1.57 -11.93
N LEU A 86 11.97 -1.47 -10.62
CA LEU A 86 13.19 -1.64 -9.83
C LEU A 86 13.28 -3.08 -9.37
N ASP A 87 14.50 -3.61 -9.24
CA ASP A 87 14.73 -4.92 -8.61
C ASP A 87 14.02 -4.95 -7.26
N THR A 88 13.20 -5.98 -7.06
CA THR A 88 12.38 -6.10 -5.85
C THR A 88 12.21 -7.56 -5.49
N ASP A 89 12.46 -7.89 -4.22
CA ASP A 89 12.36 -9.25 -3.71
C ASP A 89 11.74 -9.27 -2.30
N PHE A 90 11.35 -10.46 -1.84
CA PHE A 90 10.91 -10.71 -0.47
C PHE A 90 12.07 -10.91 0.52
N VAL A 91 13.29 -11.02 0.02
CA VAL A 91 14.55 -11.12 0.77
C VAL A 91 15.60 -10.21 0.17
N VAL A 92 16.61 -9.85 0.92
CA VAL A 92 17.77 -9.14 0.37
C VAL A 92 18.60 -10.15 -0.42
N ASN A 93 18.67 -9.96 -1.74
CA ASN A 93 19.53 -10.73 -2.63
C ASN A 93 20.89 -10.00 -2.82
N ASP A 94 21.85 -10.68 -3.47
CA ASP A 94 23.21 -10.15 -3.65
C ASP A 94 23.25 -8.83 -4.43
N GLU A 95 22.33 -8.61 -5.35
CA GLU A 95 22.27 -7.38 -6.15
C GLU A 95 21.74 -6.21 -5.32
N LEU A 96 20.69 -6.44 -4.54
CA LEU A 96 20.16 -5.46 -3.60
C LEU A 96 21.20 -5.09 -2.54
N ALA A 97 21.94 -6.07 -2.01
CA ALA A 97 23.01 -5.82 -1.04
C ALA A 97 24.13 -4.94 -1.61
N LYS A 98 24.48 -5.10 -2.91
CA LYS A 98 25.49 -4.29 -3.59
C LYS A 98 25.04 -2.87 -3.91
N THR A 99 23.78 -2.70 -4.33
CA THR A 99 23.29 -1.41 -4.83
C THR A 99 22.62 -0.55 -3.77
N GLY A 100 22.32 -1.15 -2.59
CA GLY A 100 21.47 -0.58 -1.57
C GLY A 100 19.99 -0.83 -1.88
N TYR A 101 19.15 -0.74 -0.87
CA TYR A 101 17.73 -1.07 -0.98
C TYR A 101 16.85 -0.26 -0.03
N ALA A 102 15.57 -0.21 -0.36
CA ALA A 102 14.52 0.31 0.51
C ALA A 102 13.72 -0.85 1.10
N VAL A 103 13.61 -0.90 2.42
CA VAL A 103 12.72 -1.83 3.14
C VAL A 103 11.34 -1.18 3.23
N LYS A 104 10.32 -1.88 2.77
CA LYS A 104 8.95 -1.34 2.73
C LYS A 104 7.95 -2.38 3.23
N PRO A 105 7.01 -2.03 4.12
CA PRO A 105 5.92 -2.95 4.47
C PRO A 105 5.06 -3.22 3.23
N ILE A 106 4.63 -4.47 3.05
CA ILE A 106 3.79 -4.87 1.91
C ILE A 106 2.48 -4.09 1.87
N SER A 107 1.93 -3.75 3.03
CA SER A 107 0.76 -2.88 3.20
C SER A 107 1.19 -1.67 4.01
N GLY A 108 1.17 -0.49 3.40
CA GLY A 108 1.59 0.77 4.02
C GLY A 108 1.50 1.92 3.04
N ARG A 109 1.47 3.15 3.56
CA ARG A 109 1.26 4.38 2.79
C ARG A 109 1.98 5.57 3.42
N CYS A 110 2.00 6.68 2.71
CA CYS A 110 2.48 7.98 3.20
C CYS A 110 3.94 7.97 3.69
N GLY A 111 4.79 7.11 3.14
CA GLY A 111 6.19 6.99 3.55
C GLY A 111 6.40 6.38 4.94
N ASN A 112 5.38 5.78 5.57
CA ASN A 112 5.50 5.19 6.88
C ASN A 112 6.25 3.85 6.85
N ASN A 113 7.10 3.64 7.87
CA ASN A 113 7.88 2.41 8.07
C ASN A 113 8.75 2.06 6.85
N ILE A 114 9.44 3.06 6.30
CA ILE A 114 10.41 2.89 5.22
C ILE A 114 11.81 3.05 5.81
N ASP A 115 12.68 2.08 5.57
CA ASP A 115 14.11 2.21 5.85
C ASP A 115 14.86 2.23 4.50
N LEU A 116 15.74 3.19 4.31
CA LEU A 116 16.63 3.28 3.16
C LEU A 116 18.03 2.87 3.58
N ILE A 117 18.54 1.80 2.97
CA ILE A 117 19.82 1.20 3.28
C ILE A 117 20.75 1.40 2.07
N GLY A 118 21.92 1.96 2.31
CA GLY A 118 22.94 2.16 1.29
C GLY A 118 23.79 0.91 1.02
N PRO A 119 24.69 0.97 0.01
CA PRO A 119 25.51 -0.17 -0.41
C PRO A 119 26.50 -0.70 0.63
N GLN A 120 26.78 0.07 1.66
CA GLN A 120 27.67 -0.31 2.79
C GLN A 120 26.87 -0.70 4.04
N ASP A 121 25.58 -1.02 3.86
CA ASP A 121 24.64 -1.34 4.93
C ASP A 121 24.37 -0.17 5.91
N GLU A 122 24.71 1.04 5.49
CA GLU A 122 24.42 2.26 6.25
C GLU A 122 22.95 2.68 6.10
N VAL A 123 22.36 3.13 7.21
CA VAL A 123 20.99 3.68 7.20
C VAL A 123 21.03 5.11 6.67
N LEU A 124 20.51 5.33 5.45
CA LEU A 124 20.45 6.65 4.81
C LEU A 124 19.28 7.50 5.31
N ASP A 125 18.13 6.86 5.52
CA ASP A 125 16.92 7.49 6.06
C ASP A 125 16.03 6.41 6.67
N LYS A 126 15.22 6.81 7.65
CA LYS A 126 14.28 5.91 8.32
C LYS A 126 13.04 6.65 8.75
N THR A 127 11.89 6.04 8.53
CA THR A 127 10.60 6.59 8.97
C THR A 127 9.90 5.62 9.91
N SER A 128 9.19 6.18 10.88
CA SER A 128 8.29 5.42 11.76
C SER A 128 6.84 5.46 11.25
N GLY A 129 5.99 4.61 11.82
CA GLY A 129 4.55 4.58 11.49
C GLY A 129 3.85 3.38 12.11
N GLN A 130 2.61 3.16 11.70
CA GLN A 130 1.70 2.17 12.28
C GLN A 130 1.76 0.78 11.62
N PHE A 131 2.71 0.54 10.69
CA PHE A 131 2.77 -0.71 9.91
C PHE A 131 3.91 -1.63 10.35
N VAL A 132 4.27 -1.62 11.64
CA VAL A 132 5.47 -2.30 12.21
C VAL A 132 5.38 -3.83 12.06
N ASP A 133 4.19 -4.41 12.24
CA ASP A 133 3.97 -5.87 12.25
C ASP A 133 3.71 -6.46 10.86
N ARG A 134 3.99 -5.70 9.80
CA ARG A 134 3.80 -6.16 8.42
C ARG A 134 5.05 -6.85 7.89
N LYS A 135 4.85 -7.87 7.02
CA LYS A 135 5.93 -8.39 6.18
C LYS A 135 6.46 -7.29 5.29
N ASN A 136 7.74 -7.35 4.96
CA ASN A 136 8.41 -6.38 4.12
C ASN A 136 8.72 -6.94 2.72
N ILE A 137 8.92 -6.03 1.79
CA ILE A 137 9.65 -6.23 0.54
C ILE A 137 10.93 -5.40 0.60
N TYR A 138 11.90 -5.79 -0.21
CA TYR A 138 13.18 -5.12 -0.40
C TYR A 138 13.27 -4.70 -1.86
N GLN A 139 13.40 -3.40 -2.10
CA GLN A 139 13.41 -2.84 -3.44
C GLN A 139 14.69 -2.06 -3.65
N GLN A 140 15.32 -2.21 -4.80
CA GLN A 140 16.51 -1.47 -5.20
C GLN A 140 16.40 0.01 -4.81
N LEU A 141 17.43 0.53 -4.20
CA LEU A 141 17.50 1.93 -3.79
C LEU A 141 17.44 2.84 -5.03
N TRP A 142 16.51 3.76 -5.02
CA TRP A 142 16.40 4.80 -6.01
C TRP A 142 16.30 6.15 -5.32
N CYS A 143 17.33 6.97 -5.48
CA CYS A 143 17.33 8.32 -4.92
C CYS A 143 16.56 9.26 -5.86
N LEU A 144 15.56 9.94 -5.31
CA LEU A 144 14.79 10.95 -6.04
C LEU A 144 15.70 12.15 -6.41
N PRO A 145 15.47 12.81 -7.53
CA PRO A 145 16.19 14.03 -7.90
C PRO A 145 15.94 15.13 -6.86
N LYS A 146 16.99 15.91 -6.57
CA LYS A 146 16.91 17.04 -5.62
C LYS A 146 16.91 18.34 -6.39
N VAL A 147 15.86 19.15 -6.18
CA VAL A 147 15.69 20.47 -6.78
C VAL A 147 15.36 21.45 -5.67
N ASP A 148 16.06 22.56 -5.60
CA ASP A 148 15.89 23.63 -4.59
C ASP A 148 15.82 23.10 -3.15
N GLY A 149 16.71 22.13 -2.84
CA GLY A 149 16.80 21.53 -1.50
C GLY A 149 15.76 20.45 -1.20
N LYS A 150 14.81 20.16 -2.10
CA LYS A 150 13.76 19.16 -1.94
C LYS A 150 13.96 17.97 -2.88
N TYR A 151 13.70 16.77 -2.38
CA TYR A 151 13.60 15.57 -3.19
C TYR A 151 12.23 15.54 -3.87
N ILE A 152 12.22 15.39 -5.19
CA ILE A 152 11.02 15.54 -6.00
C ILE A 152 10.50 14.19 -6.47
N GLN A 153 9.25 13.88 -6.14
CA GLN A 153 8.50 12.75 -6.68
C GLN A 153 7.49 13.23 -7.71
N VAL A 154 7.54 12.66 -8.90
CA VAL A 154 6.55 12.91 -9.96
C VAL A 154 5.47 11.81 -9.86
N CYS A 155 4.24 12.22 -9.64
CA CYS A 155 3.08 11.35 -9.61
C CYS A 155 2.22 11.59 -10.84
N THR A 156 1.84 10.51 -11.54
CA THR A 156 0.95 10.57 -12.70
C THR A 156 -0.37 9.89 -12.39
N PHE A 157 -1.44 10.43 -12.94
CA PHE A 157 -2.78 9.88 -12.84
C PHE A 157 -3.24 9.36 -14.19
N THR A 158 -3.97 8.26 -14.17
CA THR A 158 -4.60 7.70 -15.36
C THR A 158 -6.10 7.56 -15.15
N VAL A 159 -6.87 7.82 -16.20
CA VAL A 159 -8.32 7.64 -16.22
C VAL A 159 -8.69 6.81 -17.44
N GLY A 160 -9.29 5.64 -17.23
CA GLY A 160 -9.59 4.72 -18.32
C GLY A 160 -8.36 4.31 -19.15
N GLY A 161 -7.19 4.20 -18.54
CA GLY A 161 -5.93 3.88 -19.20
C GLY A 161 -5.22 5.06 -19.89
N ASN A 162 -5.84 6.25 -19.94
CA ASN A 162 -5.27 7.44 -20.54
C ASN A 162 -4.64 8.35 -19.48
N TYR A 163 -3.65 9.15 -19.89
CA TYR A 163 -3.05 10.14 -19.01
C TYR A 163 -4.09 11.17 -18.54
N GLY A 164 -4.24 11.29 -17.23
CA GLY A 164 -5.23 12.18 -16.58
C GLY A 164 -4.62 13.40 -15.90
N GLY A 165 -3.29 13.43 -15.72
CA GLY A 165 -2.61 14.56 -15.09
C GLY A 165 -1.36 14.15 -14.33
N THR A 166 -0.62 15.15 -13.85
CA THR A 166 0.61 14.99 -13.07
C THR A 166 0.58 15.91 -11.86
N CYS A 167 1.07 15.43 -10.72
CA CYS A 167 1.43 16.28 -9.60
C CYS A 167 2.88 16.05 -9.17
N LEU A 168 3.48 17.07 -8.59
CA LEU A 168 4.81 16.99 -8.00
C LEU A 168 4.67 17.03 -6.47
N ARG A 169 5.39 16.17 -5.80
CA ARG A 169 5.55 16.19 -4.35
C ARG A 169 7.02 16.45 -4.03
N GLY A 170 7.28 17.32 -3.07
CA GLY A 170 8.64 17.67 -2.67
C GLY A 170 8.83 17.57 -1.17
N ASP A 171 9.87 16.88 -0.72
CA ASP A 171 10.22 16.70 0.69
C ASP A 171 11.71 17.05 0.92
N SER A 172 12.03 17.56 2.09
CA SER A 172 13.42 17.80 2.48
C SER A 172 14.17 16.52 2.87
N SER A 173 13.44 15.43 3.18
CA SER A 173 13.98 14.09 3.47
C SER A 173 13.91 13.19 2.23
N LEU A 174 14.74 12.13 2.21
CA LEU A 174 14.79 11.15 1.11
C LEU A 174 13.46 10.42 0.93
N VAL A 175 12.74 10.17 2.02
CA VAL A 175 11.41 9.58 1.99
C VAL A 175 10.36 10.68 1.95
N VAL A 176 9.58 10.72 0.88
CA VAL A 176 8.45 11.66 0.72
C VAL A 176 7.31 11.26 1.65
N LYS A 177 6.91 12.15 2.57
CA LYS A 177 5.95 11.91 3.64
C LYS A 177 4.55 12.47 3.31
N LYS A 178 3.62 12.33 4.27
CA LYS A 178 2.22 12.74 4.08
C LYS A 178 2.07 14.25 3.89
N GLU A 179 2.90 15.02 4.56
CA GLU A 179 2.86 16.49 4.58
C GLU A 179 3.59 17.16 3.38
N SER A 180 4.12 16.35 2.47
CA SER A 180 4.93 16.78 1.32
C SER A 180 4.07 17.24 0.15
#